data_eb1ef0e988b78c0a152702c58b7da98e
#
_entry.id   eb1ef0e988b78c0a152702c58b7da98e
#
_cell.length_a   1.000
_cell.length_b   1.000
_cell.length_c   1.000
_cell.angle_alpha   90.00
_cell.angle_beta   90.00
_cell.angle_gamma   90.00
#
_symmetry.space_group_name_H-M   'P 1'
#
loop_
_entity.id
_entity.type
_entity.pdbx_description
1 polymer ?
#
loop_
_entity_poly.entity_id
_entity_poly.type
_entity_poly.pdbx_seq_one_letter_code
_entity_poly.pdbx_strand_id
1 'polypeptide(L)'
;DILAAKGAHKRIVPASMTKILTVLVAAEHITPEQMDDKVEITIDITDYSYRNDCSNTGYEVGEKVTVRDLFYGTILPSGADSAVALATYVAGSHEKFVDMMNEKLEEMGLSETTHFTNCVGLYYEDHYSTPYDMAMIIKAATDNEWVREVMSTHTYTTSKTKQHKDGITVSNWFLRRIEDKDTHGEVLCAKTGFVAQSGSCAASLASDKNGKEYICVTAGSTSS
;
A
#
# COMPACT_ATOMS: atom_id res chain seq x y z
N ASP A 1 -8.03 11.61 18.45
CA ASP A 1 -9.44 11.50 18.93
C ASP A 1 -10.29 10.90 17.81
N ILE A 2 -11.23 10.01 18.17
CA ILE A 2 -12.21 9.46 17.22
C ILE A 2 -13.38 10.46 17.14
N LEU A 3 -13.65 10.98 15.93
CA LEU A 3 -14.74 11.93 15.69
C LEU A 3 -16.05 11.21 15.33
N ALA A 4 -15.96 10.12 14.59
CA ALA A 4 -17.09 9.30 14.21
C ALA A 4 -16.64 7.85 14.04
N ALA A 5 -17.47 6.88 14.43
CA ALA A 5 -17.17 5.48 14.30
C ALA A 5 -18.43 4.65 14.09
N LYS A 6 -18.33 3.66 13.16
CA LYS A 6 -19.30 2.61 12.99
C LYS A 6 -18.54 1.30 12.81
N GLY A 7 -18.53 0.47 13.85
CA GLY A 7 -17.79 -0.81 13.81
C GLY A 7 -16.27 -0.66 13.76
N ALA A 8 -15.70 0.37 14.41
CA ALA A 8 -14.28 0.67 14.39
C ALA A 8 -13.38 -0.51 14.78
N HIS A 9 -13.84 -1.35 15.69
CA HIS A 9 -13.12 -2.53 16.17
C HIS A 9 -13.67 -3.86 15.58
N LYS A 10 -14.55 -3.77 14.58
CA LYS A 10 -15.04 -4.97 13.89
C LYS A 10 -13.94 -5.52 12.99
N ARG A 11 -13.74 -6.84 13.03
CA ARG A 11 -12.84 -7.52 12.11
C ARG A 11 -13.27 -7.31 10.65
N ILE A 12 -12.32 -6.94 9.82
CA ILE A 12 -12.47 -6.71 8.39
C ILE A 12 -11.40 -7.47 7.60
N VAL A 13 -11.66 -7.66 6.32
CA VAL A 13 -10.65 -8.07 5.34
C VAL A 13 -10.06 -6.79 4.75
N PRO A 14 -8.76 -6.49 5.00
CA PRO A 14 -8.18 -5.19 4.62
C PRO A 14 -7.90 -5.07 3.12
N ALA A 15 -7.83 -6.17 2.39
CA ALA A 15 -7.45 -6.20 0.97
C ALA A 15 -6.15 -5.40 0.74
N SER A 16 -6.04 -4.66 -0.35
CA SER A 16 -4.84 -3.88 -0.69
C SER A 16 -4.53 -2.71 0.24
N MET A 17 -5.36 -2.40 1.24
CA MET A 17 -4.95 -1.50 2.32
C MET A 17 -3.75 -2.06 3.11
N THR A 18 -3.56 -3.39 3.10
CA THR A 18 -2.35 -4.08 3.62
C THR A 18 -1.05 -3.44 3.12
N LYS A 19 -1.01 -2.98 1.87
CA LYS A 19 0.17 -2.37 1.23
C LYS A 19 0.64 -1.08 1.91
N ILE A 20 -0.21 -0.44 2.71
CA ILE A 20 0.19 0.72 3.53
C ILE A 20 1.26 0.28 4.55
N LEU A 21 1.05 -0.85 5.23
CA LEU A 21 2.05 -1.40 6.14
C LEU A 21 3.28 -1.91 5.39
N THR A 22 3.09 -2.49 4.22
CA THR A 22 4.19 -2.96 3.36
C THR A 22 5.18 -1.84 3.05
N VAL A 23 4.72 -0.69 2.58
CA VAL A 23 5.61 0.43 2.27
C VAL A 23 6.18 1.09 3.53
N LEU A 24 5.44 1.10 4.64
CA LEU A 24 5.97 1.61 5.92
C LEU A 24 7.14 0.76 6.40
N VAL A 25 6.96 -0.56 6.50
CA VAL A 25 8.02 -1.48 6.95
C VAL A 25 9.22 -1.41 6.00
N ALA A 26 9.00 -1.37 4.69
CA ALA A 26 10.08 -1.23 3.73
C ALA A 26 10.85 0.10 3.92
N ALA A 27 10.15 1.21 4.09
CA ALA A 27 10.76 2.54 4.28
C ALA A 27 11.59 2.64 5.56
N GLU A 28 11.21 1.93 6.62
CA GLU A 28 11.96 1.88 7.87
C GLU A 28 13.27 1.08 7.78
N HIS A 29 13.43 0.25 6.72
CA HIS A 29 14.60 -0.63 6.52
C HIS A 29 15.44 -0.28 5.30
N ILE A 30 15.08 0.75 4.56
CA ILE A 30 15.78 1.20 3.35
C ILE A 30 16.36 2.59 3.58
N THR A 31 17.65 2.76 3.30
CA THR A 31 18.29 4.07 3.38
C THR A 31 18.03 4.89 2.10
N PRO A 32 18.18 6.24 2.15
CA PRO A 32 18.03 7.07 0.96
C PRO A 32 18.94 6.66 -0.22
N GLU A 33 20.15 6.18 0.06
CA GLU A 33 21.11 5.74 -0.95
C GLU A 33 20.66 4.49 -1.68
N GLN A 34 19.88 3.62 -1.03
CA GLN A 34 19.34 2.38 -1.60
C GLN A 34 18.14 2.62 -2.52
N MET A 35 17.56 3.82 -2.55
CA MET A 35 16.39 4.11 -3.38
C MET A 35 16.63 3.92 -4.88
N ASP A 36 17.88 4.09 -5.33
CA ASP A 36 18.26 3.93 -6.73
C ASP A 36 18.88 2.56 -7.05
N ASP A 37 18.95 1.66 -6.05
CA ASP A 37 19.35 0.27 -6.26
C ASP A 37 18.43 -0.41 -7.27
N LYS A 38 19.02 -1.28 -8.10
CA LYS A 38 18.30 -2.01 -9.14
C LYS A 38 17.87 -3.37 -8.62
N VAL A 39 16.59 -3.62 -8.70
CA VAL A 39 15.95 -4.91 -8.36
C VAL A 39 15.50 -5.58 -9.66
N GLU A 40 15.87 -6.84 -9.85
CA GLU A 40 15.43 -7.63 -10.99
C GLU A 40 14.07 -8.26 -10.69
N ILE A 41 13.13 -8.07 -11.60
CA ILE A 41 11.81 -8.70 -11.55
C ILE A 41 11.96 -10.15 -12.02
N THR A 42 11.88 -11.08 -11.10
CA THR A 42 12.00 -12.51 -11.38
C THR A 42 10.68 -13.10 -11.86
N ILE A 43 10.74 -14.30 -12.46
CA ILE A 43 9.54 -15.02 -12.88
C ILE A 43 8.64 -15.34 -11.68
N ASP A 44 9.18 -15.61 -10.51
CA ASP A 44 8.39 -15.89 -9.30
C ASP A 44 7.53 -14.69 -8.87
N ILE A 45 8.05 -13.47 -9.07
CA ILE A 45 7.31 -12.22 -8.77
C ILE A 45 6.14 -12.05 -9.74
N THR A 46 6.37 -12.21 -11.03
CA THR A 46 5.31 -12.08 -12.04
C THR A 46 4.29 -13.20 -11.94
N ASP A 47 4.73 -14.44 -11.70
CA ASP A 47 3.87 -15.59 -11.50
C ASP A 47 3.00 -15.47 -10.25
N TYR A 48 3.55 -14.93 -9.16
CA TYR A 48 2.76 -14.66 -7.95
C TYR A 48 1.59 -13.73 -8.25
N SER A 49 1.86 -12.63 -8.93
CA SER A 49 0.84 -11.65 -9.32
C SER A 49 -0.21 -12.25 -10.25
N TYR A 50 0.23 -13.01 -11.27
CA TYR A 50 -0.65 -13.61 -12.26
C TYR A 50 -1.55 -14.72 -11.67
N ARG A 51 -0.97 -15.66 -10.91
CA ARG A 51 -1.71 -16.80 -10.33
C ARG A 51 -2.75 -16.38 -9.31
N ASN A 52 -2.57 -15.23 -8.68
CA ASN A 52 -3.47 -14.70 -7.66
C ASN A 52 -4.40 -13.60 -8.20
N ASP A 53 -4.42 -13.37 -9.52
CA ASP A 53 -5.24 -12.34 -10.18
C ASP A 53 -5.09 -10.96 -9.52
N CYS A 54 -3.85 -10.61 -9.19
CA CYS A 54 -3.54 -9.35 -8.52
C CYS A 54 -3.41 -8.20 -9.52
N SER A 55 -3.72 -6.98 -9.06
CA SER A 55 -3.26 -5.77 -9.75
C SER A 55 -1.73 -5.78 -9.80
N ASN A 56 -1.16 -5.26 -10.89
CA ASN A 56 0.29 -5.19 -11.09
C ASN A 56 0.71 -3.85 -11.67
N THR A 57 1.99 -3.54 -11.56
CA THR A 57 2.61 -2.36 -12.15
C THR A 57 2.80 -2.54 -13.67
N GLY A 58 3.05 -3.79 -14.08
CA GLY A 58 3.23 -4.17 -15.49
C GLY A 58 4.68 -4.42 -15.86
N TYR A 59 5.54 -4.75 -14.89
CA TYR A 59 6.92 -5.13 -15.18
C TYR A 59 7.03 -6.49 -15.86
N GLU A 60 8.06 -6.64 -16.69
CA GLU A 60 8.39 -7.87 -17.35
C GLU A 60 9.48 -8.67 -16.61
N VAL A 61 9.50 -9.99 -16.82
CA VAL A 61 10.56 -10.87 -16.27
C VAL A 61 11.93 -10.42 -16.75
N GLY A 62 12.89 -10.30 -15.83
CA GLY A 62 14.25 -9.83 -16.09
C GLY A 62 14.40 -8.32 -16.19
N GLU A 63 13.30 -7.57 -16.00
CA GLU A 63 13.35 -6.12 -15.95
C GLU A 63 14.05 -5.65 -14.67
N LYS A 64 14.91 -4.64 -14.80
CA LYS A 64 15.62 -4.05 -13.66
C LYS A 64 15.05 -2.67 -13.35
N VAL A 65 14.35 -2.60 -12.24
CA VAL A 65 13.65 -1.40 -11.76
C VAL A 65 14.30 -0.87 -10.50
N THR A 66 14.10 0.41 -10.17
CA THR A 66 14.63 0.96 -8.92
C THR A 66 13.76 0.59 -7.72
N VAL A 67 14.36 0.58 -6.54
CA VAL A 67 13.62 0.48 -5.27
C VAL A 67 12.57 1.59 -5.18
N ARG A 68 12.92 2.81 -5.61
CA ARG A 68 11.99 3.95 -5.72
C ARG A 68 10.77 3.61 -6.57
N ASP A 69 10.96 3.03 -7.75
CA ASP A 69 9.87 2.61 -8.63
C ASP A 69 8.96 1.58 -7.96
N LEU A 70 9.53 0.67 -7.13
CA LEU A 70 8.76 -0.33 -6.40
C LEU A 70 7.84 0.28 -5.33
N PHE A 71 8.25 1.34 -4.65
CA PHE A 71 7.36 2.06 -3.72
C PHE A 71 6.14 2.62 -4.45
N TYR A 72 6.37 3.36 -5.54
CA TYR A 72 5.28 3.94 -6.33
C TYR A 72 4.41 2.85 -6.98
N GLY A 73 5.01 1.79 -7.52
CA GLY A 73 4.30 0.66 -8.08
C GLY A 73 3.43 -0.09 -7.06
N THR A 74 3.88 -0.18 -5.81
CA THR A 74 3.10 -0.81 -4.73
C THR A 74 1.84 -0.01 -4.39
N ILE A 75 1.93 1.30 -4.33
CA ILE A 75 0.82 2.17 -3.86
C ILE A 75 -0.10 2.61 -5.00
N LEU A 76 0.43 3.20 -6.07
CA LEU A 76 -0.38 3.88 -7.07
C LEU A 76 -1.29 2.92 -7.84
N PRO A 77 -0.75 1.92 -8.59
CA PRO A 77 -1.57 0.93 -9.27
C PRO A 77 -1.94 -0.25 -8.35
N SER A 78 -1.52 -0.22 -7.09
CA SER A 78 -1.69 -1.34 -6.16
C SER A 78 -0.95 -2.61 -6.62
N GLY A 79 0.24 -2.47 -7.24
CA GLY A 79 1.00 -3.54 -7.87
C GLY A 79 1.51 -4.59 -6.89
N ALA A 80 1.07 -5.84 -7.06
CA ALA A 80 1.57 -6.97 -6.28
C ALA A 80 3.00 -7.36 -6.70
N ASP A 81 3.34 -7.21 -7.97
CA ASP A 81 4.70 -7.39 -8.50
C ASP A 81 5.68 -6.45 -7.78
N SER A 82 5.36 -5.17 -7.66
CA SER A 82 6.15 -4.19 -6.92
C SER A 82 6.24 -4.52 -5.43
N ALA A 83 5.12 -4.89 -4.80
CA ALA A 83 5.08 -5.19 -3.37
C ALA A 83 5.94 -6.40 -3.02
N VAL A 84 5.85 -7.49 -3.79
CA VAL A 84 6.64 -8.70 -3.56
C VAL A 84 8.12 -8.47 -3.88
N ALA A 85 8.44 -7.72 -4.94
CA ALA A 85 9.82 -7.35 -5.25
C ALA A 85 10.44 -6.49 -4.12
N LEU A 86 9.70 -5.51 -3.61
CA LEU A 86 10.13 -4.66 -2.50
C LEU A 86 10.35 -5.49 -1.22
N ALA A 87 9.40 -6.35 -0.89
CA ALA A 87 9.49 -7.26 0.26
C ALA A 87 10.72 -8.18 0.18
N THR A 88 10.95 -8.77 -0.99
CA THR A 88 12.10 -9.64 -1.23
C THR A 88 13.42 -8.87 -1.15
N TYR A 89 13.47 -7.65 -1.67
CA TYR A 89 14.65 -6.79 -1.56
C TYR A 89 15.01 -6.50 -0.11
N VAL A 90 14.02 -6.18 0.73
CA VAL A 90 14.23 -5.82 2.16
C VAL A 90 14.62 -7.03 2.99
N ALA A 91 13.89 -8.14 2.86
CA ALA A 91 13.97 -9.27 3.79
C ALA A 91 14.62 -10.53 3.21
N GLY A 92 14.87 -10.55 1.90
CA GLY A 92 15.40 -11.73 1.19
C GLY A 92 14.32 -12.73 0.77
N SER A 93 13.11 -12.68 1.34
CA SER A 93 11.94 -13.45 0.89
C SER A 93 10.64 -12.77 1.31
N HIS A 94 9.54 -13.13 0.63
CA HIS A 94 8.20 -12.65 0.96
C HIS A 94 7.79 -13.05 2.38
N GLU A 95 8.05 -14.30 2.77
CA GLU A 95 7.70 -14.86 4.08
C GLU A 95 8.41 -14.11 5.22
N LYS A 96 9.72 -13.89 5.10
CA LYS A 96 10.47 -13.12 6.10
C LYS A 96 9.99 -11.66 6.20
N PHE A 97 9.56 -11.08 5.09
CA PHE A 97 9.00 -9.75 5.13
C PHE A 97 7.64 -9.71 5.84
N VAL A 98 6.81 -10.74 5.67
CA VAL A 98 5.55 -10.89 6.41
C VAL A 98 5.81 -11.00 7.92
N ASP A 99 6.85 -11.72 8.34
CA ASP A 99 7.27 -11.75 9.74
C ASP A 99 7.58 -10.33 10.25
N MET A 100 8.36 -9.55 9.49
CA MET A 100 8.65 -8.13 9.82
C MET A 100 7.39 -7.27 9.89
N MET A 101 6.40 -7.51 9.02
CA MET A 101 5.12 -6.80 9.09
C MET A 101 4.38 -7.10 10.41
N ASN A 102 4.32 -8.37 10.82
CA ASN A 102 3.67 -8.76 12.07
C ASN A 102 4.44 -8.30 13.32
N GLU A 103 5.78 -8.28 13.27
CA GLU A 103 6.61 -7.64 14.30
C GLU A 103 6.28 -6.15 14.43
N LYS A 104 6.10 -5.44 13.30
CA LYS A 104 5.69 -4.04 13.31
C LYS A 104 4.29 -3.84 13.91
N LEU A 105 3.36 -4.73 13.63
CA LEU A 105 2.03 -4.70 14.27
C LEU A 105 2.11 -4.91 15.79
N GLU A 106 3.03 -5.77 16.26
CA GLU A 106 3.29 -5.97 17.69
C GLU A 106 3.88 -4.69 18.32
N GLU A 107 4.90 -4.08 17.69
CA GLU A 107 5.46 -2.79 18.13
C GLU A 107 4.41 -1.68 18.23
N MET A 108 3.45 -1.67 17.31
CA MET A 108 2.34 -0.70 17.30
C MET A 108 1.23 -1.04 18.31
N GLY A 109 1.28 -2.21 18.95
CA GLY A 109 0.23 -2.68 19.86
C GLY A 109 -1.06 -3.11 19.16
N LEU A 110 -0.98 -3.55 17.91
CA LEU A 110 -2.12 -3.93 17.07
C LEU A 110 -2.25 -5.44 16.82
N SER A 111 -1.31 -6.24 17.28
CA SER A 111 -1.22 -7.68 16.98
C SER A 111 -2.36 -8.54 17.53
N GLU A 112 -3.13 -8.03 18.51
CA GLU A 112 -4.31 -8.75 19.02
C GLU A 112 -5.50 -8.70 18.04
N THR A 113 -5.58 -7.66 17.20
CA THR A 113 -6.73 -7.38 16.32
C THR A 113 -6.38 -7.27 14.85
N THR A 114 -5.08 -7.32 14.52
CA THR A 114 -4.57 -7.32 13.14
C THR A 114 -3.48 -8.39 12.98
N HIS A 115 -3.59 -9.18 11.92
CA HIS A 115 -2.58 -10.14 11.52
C HIS A 115 -2.53 -10.24 9.99
N PHE A 116 -1.33 -10.24 9.42
CA PHE A 116 -1.12 -10.32 7.98
C PHE A 116 -0.35 -11.59 7.60
N THR A 117 -0.79 -12.21 6.51
CA THR A 117 -0.19 -13.44 5.97
C THR A 117 0.54 -13.22 4.66
N ASN A 118 0.40 -12.02 4.08
CA ASN A 118 1.07 -11.61 2.85
C ASN A 118 1.20 -10.09 2.78
N CYS A 119 2.08 -9.60 1.92
CA CYS A 119 2.35 -8.17 1.77
C CYS A 119 1.47 -7.46 0.73
N VAL A 120 0.51 -8.15 0.11
CA VAL A 120 -0.30 -7.60 -0.99
C VAL A 120 -1.77 -7.40 -0.65
N GLY A 121 -2.29 -8.13 0.34
CA GLY A 121 -3.69 -8.04 0.77
C GLY A 121 -4.60 -9.12 0.17
N LEU A 122 -4.05 -10.27 -0.24
CA LEU A 122 -4.82 -11.44 -0.59
C LEU A 122 -5.60 -11.95 0.62
N TYR A 123 -6.81 -12.41 0.34
CA TYR A 123 -7.66 -12.99 1.36
C TYR A 123 -7.15 -14.36 1.83
N TYR A 124 -6.98 -14.46 3.12
CA TYR A 124 -6.89 -15.71 3.89
C TYR A 124 -7.67 -15.50 5.19
N GLU A 125 -8.15 -16.56 5.81
CA GLU A 125 -8.96 -16.46 7.03
C GLU A 125 -8.23 -15.77 8.18
N ASP A 126 -6.92 -15.95 8.24
CA ASP A 126 -6.01 -15.36 9.22
C ASP A 126 -5.32 -14.07 8.73
N HIS A 127 -5.76 -13.49 7.59
CA HIS A 127 -5.35 -12.17 7.10
C HIS A 127 -6.48 -11.16 7.36
N TYR A 128 -6.36 -10.41 8.45
CA TYR A 128 -7.43 -9.52 8.92
C TYR A 128 -6.90 -8.28 9.64
N SER A 129 -7.79 -7.30 9.80
CA SER A 129 -7.55 -6.08 10.56
C SER A 129 -8.87 -5.54 11.12
N THR A 130 -8.84 -4.32 11.63
CA THR A 130 -10.01 -3.51 12.00
C THR A 130 -9.92 -2.13 11.35
N PRO A 131 -11.03 -1.39 11.18
CA PRO A 131 -10.95 0.02 10.73
C PRO A 131 -10.09 0.90 11.64
N TYR A 132 -10.13 0.66 12.94
CA TYR A 132 -9.29 1.39 13.90
C TYR A 132 -7.80 1.11 13.66
N ASP A 133 -7.42 -0.17 13.54
CA ASP A 133 -6.01 -0.54 13.32
C ASP A 133 -5.50 -0.02 11.98
N MET A 134 -6.32 -0.10 10.93
CA MET A 134 -5.96 0.51 9.64
C MET A 134 -5.78 2.02 9.73
N ALA A 135 -6.56 2.71 10.57
CA ALA A 135 -6.36 4.14 10.82
C ALA A 135 -5.03 4.42 11.55
N MET A 136 -4.63 3.56 12.48
CA MET A 136 -3.32 3.67 13.15
C MET A 136 -2.18 3.36 12.20
N ILE A 137 -2.35 2.38 11.30
CA ILE A 137 -1.36 2.02 10.29
C ILE A 137 -1.15 3.16 9.29
N ILE A 138 -2.21 3.75 8.72
CA ILE A 138 -2.04 4.88 7.81
C ILE A 138 -1.48 6.11 8.51
N LYS A 139 -1.83 6.32 9.77
CA LYS A 139 -1.23 7.40 10.56
C LYS A 139 0.29 7.23 10.66
N ALA A 140 0.77 6.07 11.09
CA ALA A 140 2.19 5.79 11.18
C ALA A 140 2.88 5.90 9.80
N ALA A 141 2.24 5.39 8.75
CA ALA A 141 2.75 5.47 7.38
C ALA A 141 2.90 6.92 6.91
N THR A 142 1.92 7.78 7.19
CA THR A 142 1.96 9.18 6.76
C THR A 142 2.79 10.09 7.67
N ASP A 143 3.19 9.62 8.85
CA ASP A 143 4.22 10.27 9.69
C ASP A 143 5.64 10.03 9.11
N ASN A 144 5.84 9.02 8.25
CA ASN A 144 7.07 8.83 7.50
C ASN A 144 7.03 9.70 6.23
N GLU A 145 7.99 10.61 6.08
CA GLU A 145 8.02 11.60 4.99
C GLU A 145 8.04 10.94 3.60
N TRP A 146 8.84 9.90 3.40
CA TRP A 146 8.93 9.19 2.13
C TRP A 146 7.63 8.47 1.78
N VAL A 147 7.05 7.74 2.72
CA VAL A 147 5.78 7.04 2.51
C VAL A 147 4.65 8.03 2.24
N ARG A 148 4.63 9.16 2.97
CA ARG A 148 3.67 10.25 2.74
C ARG A 148 3.81 10.80 1.31
N GLU A 149 5.03 11.06 0.83
CA GLU A 149 5.29 11.51 -0.54
C GLU A 149 4.72 10.51 -1.56
N VAL A 150 5.03 9.23 -1.42
CA VAL A 150 4.52 8.19 -2.32
C VAL A 150 2.98 8.11 -2.29
N MET A 151 2.37 8.12 -1.11
CA MET A 151 0.92 8.00 -0.96
C MET A 151 0.14 9.25 -1.39
N SER A 152 0.80 10.41 -1.46
CA SER A 152 0.21 11.67 -1.92
C SER A 152 0.40 11.93 -3.43
N THR A 153 1.13 11.07 -4.12
CA THR A 153 1.42 11.23 -5.53
C THR A 153 0.23 10.75 -6.39
N HIS A 154 -0.25 11.62 -7.27
CA HIS A 154 -1.36 11.33 -8.18
C HIS A 154 -0.93 10.45 -9.35
N THR A 155 0.21 10.78 -9.96
CA THR A 155 0.74 10.07 -11.13
C THR A 155 2.26 10.05 -11.06
N TYR A 156 2.84 8.91 -11.41
CA TYR A 156 4.30 8.69 -11.44
C TYR A 156 4.68 7.88 -12.68
N THR A 157 5.78 8.26 -13.32
CA THR A 157 6.36 7.48 -14.41
C THR A 157 7.64 6.82 -13.91
N THR A 158 7.71 5.51 -13.99
CA THR A 158 8.87 4.73 -13.54
C THR A 158 10.13 5.04 -14.36
N SER A 159 11.26 4.65 -13.84
CA SER A 159 12.54 4.73 -14.55
C SER A 159 12.48 3.97 -15.88
N LYS A 160 13.23 4.47 -16.86
CA LYS A 160 13.38 3.81 -18.16
C LYS A 160 14.18 2.52 -18.02
N THR A 161 13.70 1.46 -18.67
CA THR A 161 14.33 0.16 -18.70
C THR A 161 14.53 -0.32 -20.14
N LYS A 162 15.11 -1.50 -20.31
CA LYS A 162 15.20 -2.12 -21.64
C LYS A 162 13.83 -2.49 -22.20
N GLN A 163 12.93 -2.96 -21.33
CA GLN A 163 11.57 -3.38 -21.66
C GLN A 163 10.65 -2.18 -21.86
N HIS A 164 10.75 -1.18 -20.99
CA HIS A 164 9.92 0.03 -21.02
C HIS A 164 10.80 1.27 -21.22
N LYS A 165 11.07 1.61 -22.49
CA LYS A 165 11.97 2.72 -22.87
C LYS A 165 11.49 4.10 -22.41
N ASP A 166 10.20 4.26 -22.21
CA ASP A 166 9.58 5.51 -21.73
C ASP A 166 9.12 5.41 -20.26
N GLY A 167 9.45 4.30 -19.59
CA GLY A 167 8.91 3.96 -18.28
C GLY A 167 7.47 3.49 -18.34
N ILE A 168 6.88 3.23 -17.18
CA ILE A 168 5.46 2.90 -17.01
C ILE A 168 4.81 4.03 -16.20
N THR A 169 3.74 4.62 -16.74
CA THR A 169 2.98 5.64 -16.01
C THR A 169 1.88 4.99 -15.20
N VAL A 170 1.94 5.17 -13.89
CA VAL A 170 0.98 4.65 -12.92
C VAL A 170 0.28 5.78 -12.18
N SER A 171 -0.95 5.55 -11.72
CA SER A 171 -1.78 6.57 -11.07
C SER A 171 -2.43 6.03 -9.80
N ASN A 172 -2.57 6.91 -8.81
CA ASN A 172 -3.39 6.63 -7.63
C ASN A 172 -4.87 6.83 -7.99
N TRP A 173 -5.59 5.73 -8.12
CA TRP A 173 -6.98 5.72 -8.55
C TRP A 173 -7.91 6.55 -7.66
N PHE A 174 -7.70 6.52 -6.35
CA PHE A 174 -8.53 7.30 -5.43
C PHE A 174 -8.33 8.81 -5.64
N LEU A 175 -7.07 9.25 -5.58
CA LEU A 175 -6.75 10.67 -5.73
C LEU A 175 -7.17 11.20 -7.11
N ARG A 176 -6.96 10.42 -8.17
CA ARG A 176 -7.36 10.79 -9.54
C ARG A 176 -8.86 10.93 -9.71
N ARG A 177 -9.67 10.14 -9.01
CA ARG A 177 -11.13 10.20 -9.11
C ARG A 177 -11.77 11.36 -8.38
N ILE A 178 -11.06 11.95 -7.43
CA ILE A 178 -11.58 13.04 -6.58
C ILE A 178 -10.90 14.38 -6.81
N GLU A 179 -9.87 14.45 -7.65
CA GLU A 179 -9.09 15.69 -7.87
C GLU A 179 -9.91 16.87 -8.42
N ASP A 180 -11.04 16.59 -9.07
CA ASP A 180 -11.98 17.58 -9.59
C ASP A 180 -13.22 17.77 -8.68
N LYS A 181 -13.26 17.12 -7.51
CA LYS A 181 -14.38 17.17 -6.58
C LYS A 181 -14.15 18.17 -5.46
N ASP A 182 -15.22 18.88 -5.05
CA ASP A 182 -15.18 19.67 -3.83
C ASP A 182 -15.30 18.72 -2.62
N THR A 183 -14.18 18.49 -1.94
CA THR A 183 -14.12 17.69 -0.72
C THR A 183 -14.18 18.52 0.55
N HIS A 184 -14.45 19.85 0.42
CA HIS A 184 -14.41 20.84 1.49
C HIS A 184 -13.07 20.95 2.23
N GLY A 185 -12.03 20.35 1.68
CA GLY A 185 -10.65 20.30 2.12
C GLY A 185 -9.81 19.64 1.04
N GLU A 186 -8.69 19.04 1.42
CA GLU A 186 -7.80 18.34 0.49
C GLU A 186 -7.57 16.90 0.97
N VAL A 187 -7.76 15.91 0.10
CA VAL A 187 -7.35 14.53 0.39
C VAL A 187 -5.90 14.38 -0.02
N LEU A 188 -5.03 14.24 0.98
CA LEU A 188 -3.58 14.24 0.82
C LEU A 188 -3.03 12.88 0.41
N CYS A 189 -3.49 11.82 1.07
CA CYS A 189 -3.03 10.45 0.84
C CYS A 189 -4.22 9.51 0.80
N ALA A 190 -4.13 8.47 -0.03
CA ALA A 190 -5.15 7.43 -0.04
C ALA A 190 -4.64 6.10 -0.56
N LYS A 191 -5.24 5.02 -0.06
CA LYS A 191 -5.09 3.66 -0.58
C LYS A 191 -6.42 2.94 -0.58
N THR A 192 -6.79 2.42 -1.73
CA THR A 192 -7.97 1.58 -1.89
C THR A 192 -7.65 0.10 -1.71
N GLY A 193 -8.67 -0.70 -1.45
CA GLY A 193 -8.60 -2.15 -1.44
C GLY A 193 -9.91 -2.77 -1.89
N PHE A 194 -9.80 -3.89 -2.60
CA PHE A 194 -10.94 -4.71 -2.99
C PHE A 194 -10.51 -6.16 -3.17
N VAL A 195 -11.24 -7.04 -2.54
CA VAL A 195 -11.37 -8.47 -2.89
C VAL A 195 -12.84 -8.85 -2.70
N ALA A 196 -13.29 -9.97 -3.25
CA ALA A 196 -14.68 -10.37 -3.14
C ALA A 196 -15.18 -10.44 -1.67
N GLN A 197 -14.31 -10.86 -0.76
CA GLN A 197 -14.61 -11.01 0.67
C GLN A 197 -14.60 -9.68 1.44
N SER A 198 -13.88 -8.66 0.96
CA SER A 198 -13.79 -7.36 1.65
C SER A 198 -14.85 -6.36 1.22
N GLY A 199 -15.40 -6.50 0.01
CA GLY A 199 -16.02 -5.36 -0.65
C GLY A 199 -15.02 -4.22 -0.89
N SER A 200 -15.51 -3.03 -1.22
CA SER A 200 -14.68 -1.86 -1.41
C SER A 200 -14.22 -1.27 -0.07
N CYS A 201 -12.92 -1.03 0.03
CA CYS A 201 -12.25 -0.47 1.21
C CYS A 201 -11.39 0.72 0.81
N ALA A 202 -11.22 1.67 1.70
CA ALA A 202 -10.28 2.77 1.53
C ALA A 202 -9.78 3.29 2.88
N ALA A 203 -8.50 3.69 2.89
CA ALA A 203 -7.91 4.47 3.97
C ALA A 203 -7.34 5.76 3.37
N SER A 204 -7.63 6.90 3.98
CA SER A 204 -7.22 8.21 3.48
C SER A 204 -6.82 9.15 4.62
N LEU A 205 -5.92 10.07 4.29
CA LEU A 205 -5.56 11.23 5.09
C LEU A 205 -6.02 12.48 4.34
N ALA A 206 -6.72 13.36 5.00
CA ALA A 206 -7.19 14.62 4.43
C ALA A 206 -6.91 15.79 5.37
N SER A 207 -6.81 17.00 4.85
CA SER A 207 -6.75 18.22 5.63
C SER A 207 -7.98 19.09 5.40
N ASP A 208 -8.42 19.79 6.44
CA ASP A 208 -9.41 20.86 6.31
C ASP A 208 -8.74 22.17 5.82
N LYS A 209 -9.56 23.21 5.62
CA LYS A 209 -9.11 24.52 5.17
C LYS A 209 -8.14 25.23 6.14
N ASN A 210 -8.06 24.75 7.39
CA ASN A 210 -7.16 25.29 8.42
C ASN A 210 -5.88 24.44 8.55
N GLY A 211 -5.71 23.40 7.71
CA GLY A 211 -4.57 22.50 7.75
C GLY A 211 -4.65 21.43 8.84
N LYS A 212 -5.80 21.26 9.49
CA LYS A 212 -5.99 20.18 10.45
C LYS A 212 -6.23 18.87 9.70
N GLU A 213 -5.48 17.84 10.09
CA GLU A 213 -5.51 16.54 9.40
C GLU A 213 -6.48 15.56 10.05
N TYR A 214 -7.09 14.75 9.21
CA TYR A 214 -8.07 13.73 9.57
C TYR A 214 -7.80 12.45 8.80
N ILE A 215 -7.96 11.32 9.46
CA ILE A 215 -7.88 9.99 8.85
C ILE A 215 -9.30 9.43 8.74
N CYS A 216 -9.62 8.87 7.59
CA CYS A 216 -10.86 8.15 7.34
C CYS A 216 -10.55 6.75 6.83
N VAL A 217 -11.16 5.74 7.45
CA VAL A 217 -11.11 4.35 6.98
C VAL A 217 -12.52 3.85 6.76
N THR A 218 -12.78 3.32 5.59
CA THR A 218 -14.04 2.67 5.22
C THR A 218 -13.77 1.24 4.77
N ALA A 219 -14.64 0.32 5.12
CA ALA A 219 -14.54 -1.08 4.74
C ALA A 219 -15.92 -1.71 4.53
N GLY A 220 -15.98 -2.76 3.73
CA GLY A 220 -17.19 -3.52 3.50
C GLY A 220 -18.27 -2.79 2.68
N SER A 221 -17.88 -1.80 1.85
CA SER A 221 -18.83 -1.13 0.97
C SER A 221 -19.20 -2.01 -0.21
N THR A 222 -20.48 -2.00 -0.58
CA THR A 222 -20.99 -2.73 -1.76
C THR A 222 -20.78 -1.97 -3.07
N SER A 223 -20.36 -0.69 -2.99
CA SER A 223 -20.03 0.16 -4.14
C SER A 223 -18.69 0.85 -3.95
N SER A 224 -17.96 1.03 -5.03
CA SER A 224 -16.69 1.79 -5.10
C SER A 224 -16.96 3.26 -5.38
#